data_357d662fb9473745a45b9e1d2aa11e9d
#
_entry.id   357d662fb9473745a45b9e1d2aa11e9d
#
_cell.length_a   1.000
_cell.length_b   1.000
_cell.length_c   1.000
_cell.angle_alpha   90.00
_cell.angle_beta   90.00
_cell.angle_gamma   90.00
#
_symmetry.space_group_name_H-M   'P 1'
#
loop_
_entity.id
_entity.type
_entity.pdbx_description
1 polymer ?
#
loop_
_entity_poly.entity_id
_entity_poly.type
_entity_poly.pdbx_seq_one_letter_code
_entity_poly.pdbx_strand_id
1 'polypeptide(L)' 'MKVTLNKSEIIIFKGATISEMVLAYSARSYKMLKSGKLCVFDRFGNLTEPDGPVYEGQLFYLKRAE' A
#
# COMPACT_ATOMS: atom_id res chain seq x y z
N MET A 1 5.70 -4.13 -12.18
CA MET A 1 6.67 -4.28 -11.08
C MET A 1 6.09 -5.10 -9.95
N LYS A 2 6.96 -5.68 -9.14
CA LYS A 2 6.56 -6.53 -8.03
C LYS A 2 6.81 -5.82 -6.70
N VAL A 3 5.80 -5.79 -5.84
CA VAL A 3 5.90 -5.23 -4.49
C VAL A 3 5.22 -6.19 -3.52
N THR A 4 5.47 -6.00 -2.23
CA THR A 4 4.88 -6.86 -1.19
C THR A 4 4.05 -6.01 -0.24
N LEU A 5 2.83 -6.46 0.02
CA LEU A 5 1.94 -5.82 0.98
C LEU A 5 1.37 -6.89 1.90
N ASN A 6 1.61 -6.76 3.21
CA ASN A 6 1.19 -7.76 4.21
C ASN A 6 1.61 -9.17 3.82
N LYS A 7 2.87 -9.32 3.37
CA LYS A 7 3.46 -10.60 2.96
C LYS A 7 2.88 -11.17 1.67
N SER A 8 1.98 -10.46 1.01
CA SER A 8 1.44 -10.87 -0.29
C SER A 8 2.16 -10.15 -1.41
N GLU A 9 2.60 -10.88 -2.42
CA GLU A 9 3.21 -10.30 -3.60
C GLU A 9 2.13 -9.71 -4.50
N ILE A 10 2.37 -8.50 -4.99
CA ILE A 10 1.46 -7.79 -5.87
C ILE A 10 2.21 -7.39 -7.11
N ILE A 11 1.65 -7.72 -8.27
CA ILE A 11 2.17 -7.27 -9.56
C ILE A 11 1.34 -6.05 -9.96
N ILE A 12 2.01 -4.92 -10.16
CA ILE A 12 1.35 -3.66 -10.46
C ILE A 12 2.15 -2.88 -11.50
N PHE A 13 1.51 -1.97 -12.18
CA PHE A 13 2.14 -1.18 -13.23
C PHE A 13 3.19 -0.22 -12.65
N LYS A 14 4.22 0.06 -13.45
CA LYS A 14 5.27 1.01 -13.07
C LYS A 14 4.66 2.40 -12.96
N GLY A 15 4.99 3.11 -11.88
CA GLY A 15 4.44 4.44 -11.61
C GLY A 15 3.20 4.44 -10.74
N ALA A 16 2.80 3.27 -10.23
CA ALA A 16 1.64 3.18 -9.33
C ALA A 16 1.89 3.93 -8.03
N THR A 17 0.80 4.36 -7.40
CA THR A 17 0.83 4.98 -6.08
C THR A 17 0.53 3.96 -4.99
N ILE A 18 0.72 4.38 -3.74
CA ILE A 18 0.37 3.56 -2.57
C ILE A 18 -1.10 3.15 -2.62
N SER A 19 -2.01 4.09 -2.90
CA SER A 19 -3.44 3.77 -2.94
C SER A 19 -3.78 2.82 -4.08
N GLU A 20 -3.10 2.92 -5.22
CA GLU A 20 -3.31 1.99 -6.32
C GLU A 20 -2.81 0.58 -5.98
N MET A 21 -1.71 0.50 -5.24
CA MET A 21 -1.21 -0.78 -4.73
C MET A 21 -2.22 -1.42 -3.78
N VAL A 22 -2.79 -0.64 -2.86
CA VAL A 22 -3.79 -1.15 -1.93
C VAL A 22 -5.04 -1.60 -2.67
N LEU A 23 -5.47 -0.86 -3.68
CA LEU A 23 -6.61 -1.26 -4.50
C LEU A 23 -6.36 -2.60 -5.22
N ALA A 24 -5.16 -2.80 -5.73
CA ALA A 24 -4.79 -4.06 -6.37
C ALA A 24 -4.78 -5.22 -5.36
N TYR A 25 -4.49 -4.92 -4.11
CA TYR A 25 -4.49 -5.90 -3.04
C TYR A 25 -5.92 -6.24 -2.59
N SER A 26 -6.75 -5.22 -2.36
CA SER A 26 -8.12 -5.41 -1.86
C SER A 26 -8.92 -4.12 -2.02
N ALA A 27 -10.03 -4.19 -2.74
CA ALA A 27 -10.92 -3.04 -2.90
C ALA A 27 -11.48 -2.57 -1.55
N ARG A 28 -11.74 -3.51 -0.65
CA ARG A 28 -12.22 -3.18 0.70
C ARG A 28 -11.17 -2.38 1.48
N SER A 29 -9.92 -2.84 1.43
CA SER A 29 -8.81 -2.13 2.09
C SER A 29 -8.61 -0.75 1.48
N TYR A 30 -8.77 -0.62 0.17
CA TYR A 30 -8.68 0.67 -0.50
C TYR A 30 -9.72 1.65 0.05
N LYS A 31 -10.97 1.21 0.19
CA LYS A 31 -12.03 2.06 0.76
C LYS A 31 -11.70 2.47 2.19
N MET A 32 -11.17 1.56 2.98
CA MET A 32 -10.78 1.86 4.36
C MET A 32 -9.60 2.83 4.41
N LEU A 33 -8.66 2.71 3.48
CA LEU A 33 -7.56 3.66 3.38
C LEU A 33 -8.08 5.06 3.07
N LYS A 34 -8.99 5.17 2.11
CA LYS A 34 -9.57 6.45 1.70
C LYS A 34 -10.39 7.10 2.80
N SER A 35 -11.04 6.30 3.64
CA SER A 35 -11.84 6.81 4.76
C SER A 35 -11.01 7.07 6.02
N GLY A 36 -9.71 6.84 5.97
CA GLY A 36 -8.82 7.09 7.10
C GLY A 36 -8.77 5.99 8.15
N LYS A 37 -9.36 4.84 7.87
CA LYS A 37 -9.40 3.73 8.82
C LYS A 37 -8.17 2.82 8.76
N LEU A 38 -7.42 2.90 7.67
CA LEU A 38 -6.18 2.15 7.50
C LEU A 38 -5.06 3.09 7.10
N CYS A 39 -3.84 2.71 7.47
CA CYS A 39 -2.61 3.40 7.07
C CYS A 39 -1.66 2.39 6.47
N VAL A 40 -0.77 2.85 5.60
CA VAL A 40 0.27 2.01 5.01
C VAL A 40 1.62 2.47 5.53
N PHE A 41 2.38 1.52 6.04
CA PHE A 41 3.74 1.77 6.53
C PHE A 41 4.74 1.02 5.67
N ASP A 42 5.92 1.61 5.48
CA ASP A 42 7.00 0.93 4.75
C ASP A 42 7.68 -0.11 5.65
N ARG A 43 8.69 -0.79 5.13
CA ARG A 43 9.40 -1.84 5.88
C ARG A 43 10.12 -1.32 7.12
N PHE A 44 10.38 -0.01 7.16
CA PHE A 44 11.09 0.61 8.30
C PHE A 44 10.13 1.21 9.33
N GLY A 45 8.83 1.02 9.12
CA GLY A 45 7.82 1.54 10.03
C GLY A 45 7.45 2.99 9.81
N ASN A 46 7.85 3.58 8.69
CA ASN A 46 7.51 4.96 8.36
C ASN A 46 6.14 5.02 7.69
N LEU A 47 5.32 5.98 8.12
CA LEU A 47 4.02 6.21 7.50
C LEU A 47 4.22 6.70 6.06
N THR A 48 3.46 6.15 5.13
CA THR A 48 3.47 6.57 3.74
C THR A 48 2.22 7.38 3.43
N GLU A 49 2.24 8.09 2.32
CA GLU A 49 1.09 8.86 1.85
C GLU A 49 0.38 8.11 0.72
N PRO A 50 -0.97 8.17 0.66
CA PRO A 50 -1.71 7.45 -0.37
C PRO A 50 -1.31 7.81 -1.81
N ASP A 51 -0.89 9.06 -2.02
CA ASP A 51 -0.45 9.52 -3.33
C ASP A 51 1.04 9.34 -3.58
N GLY A 52 1.75 8.79 -2.61
CA GLY A 52 3.19 8.55 -2.73
C GLY A 52 3.51 7.45 -3.73
N PRO A 53 4.70 7.49 -4.31
CA PRO A 53 5.09 6.51 -5.33
C PRO A 53 5.45 5.15 -4.73
N VAL A 54 5.31 4.11 -5.56
CA VAL A 54 5.72 2.75 -5.22
C VAL A 54 6.79 2.33 -6.22
N TYR A 55 7.82 1.65 -5.73
CA TYR A 55 8.95 1.21 -6.55
C TYR A 55 9.13 -0.31 -6.47
N GLU A 56 9.77 -0.86 -7.47
CA GLU A 56 10.06 -2.28 -7.57
C GLU A 56 10.73 -2.80 -6.29
N GLY A 57 10.22 -3.91 -5.77
CA GLY A 57 10.82 -4.59 -4.64
C GLY A 57 10.49 -4.03 -3.27
N GLN A 58 9.70 -2.96 -3.20
CA GLN A 58 9.34 -2.39 -1.91
C GLN A 58 8.41 -3.32 -1.13
N LEU A 59 8.44 -3.18 0.19
CA LEU A 59 7.63 -3.95 1.11
C LEU A 59 6.87 -3.02 2.03
N PHE A 60 5.56 -3.26 2.16
CA PHE A 60 4.68 -2.42 2.95
C PHE A 60 3.78 -3.24 3.86
N TYR A 61 3.21 -2.57 4.86
CA TYR A 61 2.27 -3.15 5.80
C TYR A 61 1.03 -2.25 5.91
N LEU A 62 -0.14 -2.87 5.90
CA LEU A 62 -1.38 -2.19 6.23
C LEU A 62 -1.63 -2.34 7.73
N LYS A 63 -1.99 -1.23 8.37
CA LYS A 63 -2.34 -1.24 9.79
C LYS A 63 -3.54 -0.34 10.02
N ARG A 64 -4.30 -0.65 11.06
CA ARG A 64 -5.41 0.21 11.44
C ARG A 64 -4.90 1.55 11.94
N ALA A 65 -5.55 2.60 11.47
CA ALA A 65 -5.34 3.95 11.99
C ALA A 65 -6.17 4.09 13.26
N GLU A 66 -5.54 4.52 14.33
CA GLU A 66 -6.23 4.72 15.58
C GLU A 66 -6.37 6.16 15.96
#